data_218532d4fa874bf4db7401d1d831d1ad
#
_entry.id   218532d4fa874bf4db7401d1d831d1ad
#
_cell.length_a   1.000
_cell.length_b   1.000
_cell.length_c   1.000
_cell.angle_alpha   90.00
_cell.angle_beta   90.00
_cell.angle_gamma   90.00
#
_symmetry.space_group_name_H-M   'P 1'
#
loop_
_entity.id
_entity.type
_entity.pdbx_description
1 polymer ?
#
loop_
_entity_poly.entity_id
_entity_poly.type
_entity_poly.pdbx_seq_one_letter_code
_entity_poly.pdbx_strand_id
1 'polypeptide(L)'
;MTEKLFYEDSHRTEFVGKVLACEEKKDHYEIVLDQTVFFPEGGGQYADTGTIGEAKVLDVHEKQGVIYHWCDREVEVGSTVVGPIQWEERFEKMQQHSGEHIVSGLVHEKFGYNNVGFHLGGDYCTMDFDGPITKDELKEIERLANEAVYQNLKIEVSYPSKEELKNMEYRSKIEIDGQVRIVTIPGYDVCAC
;
A
#
# COMPACT_ATOMS: atom_id res chain seq x y z
N MET A 1 -7.80 -9.95 -15.58
CA MET A 1 -7.13 -9.57 -14.33
C MET A 1 -5.76 -9.03 -14.67
N THR A 2 -5.30 -7.97 -14.01
CA THR A 2 -3.95 -7.43 -14.15
C THR A 2 -3.01 -8.14 -13.18
N GLU A 3 -1.83 -8.56 -13.63
CA GLU A 3 -0.79 -9.10 -12.76
C GLU A 3 -0.17 -7.98 -11.93
N LYS A 4 -0.14 -8.18 -10.59
CA LYS A 4 0.23 -7.15 -9.61
C LYS A 4 1.68 -7.32 -9.18
N LEU A 5 2.62 -6.84 -9.98
CA LEU A 5 4.06 -6.98 -9.74
C LEU A 5 4.53 -6.28 -8.44
N PHE A 6 3.81 -5.26 -7.99
CA PHE A 6 4.07 -4.57 -6.72
C PHE A 6 3.85 -5.45 -5.48
N TYR A 7 3.15 -6.58 -5.58
CA TYR A 7 3.02 -7.57 -4.51
C TYR A 7 4.13 -8.60 -4.54
N GLU A 8 4.77 -8.82 -5.69
CA GLU A 8 5.92 -9.72 -5.82
C GLU A 8 7.20 -9.05 -5.28
N ASP A 9 7.42 -7.80 -5.70
CA ASP A 9 8.52 -6.96 -5.24
C ASP A 9 8.06 -5.49 -5.12
N SER A 10 7.88 -5.04 -3.88
CA SER A 10 7.46 -3.66 -3.58
C SER A 10 8.52 -2.60 -3.96
N HIS A 11 9.79 -3.00 -4.19
CA HIS A 11 10.89 -2.13 -4.58
C HIS A 11 11.11 -2.09 -6.10
N ARG A 12 10.32 -2.82 -6.85
CA ARG A 12 10.38 -2.78 -8.31
C ARG A 12 9.89 -1.44 -8.83
N THR A 13 10.75 -0.72 -9.57
CA THR A 13 10.51 0.68 -9.99
C THR A 13 10.00 0.81 -11.40
N GLU A 14 10.12 -0.24 -12.22
CA GLU A 14 9.70 -0.24 -13.62
C GLU A 14 9.27 -1.64 -14.09
N PHE A 15 8.53 -1.68 -15.15
CA PHE A 15 8.11 -2.92 -15.81
C PHE A 15 7.95 -2.72 -17.32
N VAL A 16 7.86 -3.83 -18.03
CA VAL A 16 7.42 -3.87 -19.41
C VAL A 16 6.06 -4.56 -19.43
N GLY A 17 5.06 -3.92 -20.02
CA GLY A 17 3.70 -4.45 -20.09
C GLY A 17 3.07 -4.25 -21.46
N LYS A 18 1.99 -5.00 -21.71
CA LYS A 18 1.19 -4.88 -22.93
C LYS A 18 -0.10 -4.13 -22.63
N VAL A 19 -0.43 -3.15 -23.48
CA VAL A 19 -1.69 -2.41 -23.39
C VAL A 19 -2.84 -3.31 -23.85
N LEU A 20 -3.76 -3.61 -22.94
CA LEU A 20 -4.94 -4.43 -23.19
C LEU A 20 -6.16 -3.60 -23.58
N ALA A 21 -6.29 -2.40 -23.00
CA ALA A 21 -7.36 -1.46 -23.31
C ALA A 21 -6.89 -0.01 -23.06
N CYS A 22 -7.46 0.90 -23.82
CA CYS A 22 -7.33 2.34 -23.62
C CYS A 22 -8.70 2.96 -23.92
N GLU A 23 -9.30 3.63 -22.95
CA GLU A 23 -10.63 4.22 -23.08
C GLU A 23 -10.56 5.71 -22.72
N GLU A 24 -11.03 6.57 -23.63
CA GLU A 24 -11.14 8.00 -23.37
C GLU A 24 -12.29 8.29 -22.41
N LYS A 25 -12.02 9.05 -21.36
CA LYS A 25 -12.99 9.58 -20.40
C LYS A 25 -13.07 11.10 -20.57
N LYS A 26 -13.85 11.74 -19.73
CA LYS A 26 -14.11 13.18 -19.80
C LYS A 26 -12.84 14.04 -19.65
N ASP A 27 -11.92 13.61 -18.80
CA ASP A 27 -10.75 14.36 -18.32
C ASP A 27 -9.45 13.56 -18.28
N HIS A 28 -9.49 12.27 -18.63
CA HIS A 28 -8.33 11.38 -18.65
C HIS A 28 -8.55 10.20 -19.62
N TYR A 29 -7.54 9.38 -19.78
CA TYR A 29 -7.61 8.07 -20.44
C TYR A 29 -7.43 6.96 -19.43
N GLU A 30 -8.35 5.99 -19.40
CA GLU A 30 -8.19 4.77 -18.60
C GLU A 30 -7.43 3.71 -19.38
N ILE A 31 -6.23 3.38 -18.93
CA ILE A 31 -5.36 2.38 -19.55
C ILE A 31 -5.31 1.13 -18.68
N VAL A 32 -5.55 -0.03 -19.29
CA VAL A 32 -5.44 -1.35 -18.67
C VAL A 32 -4.26 -2.09 -19.29
N LEU A 33 -3.41 -2.64 -18.44
CA LEU A 33 -2.23 -3.42 -18.82
C LEU A 33 -2.39 -4.87 -18.38
N ASP A 34 -1.63 -5.79 -19.01
CA ASP A 34 -1.54 -7.19 -18.59
C ASP A 34 -0.90 -7.33 -17.21
N GLN A 35 0.12 -6.52 -16.93
CA GLN A 35 0.83 -6.46 -15.64
C GLN A 35 1.27 -5.03 -15.31
N THR A 36 1.52 -4.75 -14.02
CA THR A 36 1.92 -3.41 -13.57
C THR A 36 2.66 -3.41 -12.23
N VAL A 37 3.61 -2.47 -12.07
CA VAL A 37 4.21 -2.11 -10.78
C VAL A 37 3.49 -0.95 -10.09
N PHE A 38 2.59 -0.25 -10.78
CA PHE A 38 1.83 0.87 -10.21
C PHE A 38 0.89 0.38 -9.13
N PHE A 39 1.13 0.82 -7.90
CA PHE A 39 0.25 0.55 -6.76
C PHE A 39 -1.01 1.41 -6.88
N PRO A 40 -2.21 0.82 -6.84
CA PRO A 40 -3.46 1.58 -6.79
C PRO A 40 -3.67 2.15 -5.39
N GLU A 41 -4.48 3.20 -5.27
CA GLU A 41 -4.90 3.69 -3.96
C GLU A 41 -5.51 2.57 -3.13
N GLY A 42 -5.00 2.38 -1.91
CA GLY A 42 -5.49 1.33 -1.01
C GLY A 42 -4.77 1.33 0.34
N GLY A 43 -5.44 0.83 1.38
CA GLY A 43 -4.85 0.72 2.72
C GLY A 43 -4.46 2.07 3.37
N GLY A 44 -5.01 3.19 2.89
CA GLY A 44 -4.63 4.54 3.31
C GLY A 44 -3.40 5.11 2.58
N GLN A 45 -2.80 4.35 1.65
CA GLN A 45 -1.72 4.80 0.80
C GLN A 45 -2.28 5.30 -0.54
N TYR A 46 -1.83 6.49 -0.98
CA TYR A 46 -2.18 7.02 -2.30
C TYR A 46 -1.54 6.22 -3.42
N ALA A 47 -2.20 6.26 -4.59
CA ALA A 47 -1.71 5.65 -5.81
C ALA A 47 -0.31 6.16 -6.20
N ASP A 48 0.38 5.36 -7.01
CA ASP A 48 1.62 5.78 -7.63
C ASP A 48 1.38 6.71 -8.79
N THR A 49 2.39 7.54 -9.05
CA THR A 49 2.53 8.33 -10.26
C THR A 49 3.74 7.86 -11.07
N GLY A 50 3.83 8.29 -12.31
CA GLY A 50 4.90 7.91 -13.22
C GLY A 50 4.49 8.06 -14.69
N THR A 51 5.01 7.17 -15.56
CA THR A 51 4.64 7.18 -16.98
C THR A 51 4.38 5.76 -17.51
N ILE A 52 3.53 5.66 -18.52
CA ILE A 52 3.31 4.47 -19.34
C ILE A 52 3.65 4.86 -20.78
N GLY A 53 4.85 4.45 -21.24
CA GLY A 53 5.42 5.03 -22.47
C GLY A 53 5.57 6.55 -22.33
N GLU A 54 4.91 7.32 -23.20
CA GLU A 54 4.90 8.78 -23.13
C GLU A 54 3.72 9.37 -22.32
N ALA A 55 2.76 8.55 -21.92
CA ALA A 55 1.60 8.99 -21.16
C ALA A 55 1.96 9.15 -19.69
N LYS A 56 1.59 10.30 -19.09
CA LYS A 56 1.76 10.55 -17.67
C LYS A 56 0.62 9.90 -16.90
N VAL A 57 0.96 9.07 -15.90
CA VAL A 57 0.00 8.47 -14.97
C VAL A 57 -0.35 9.49 -13.90
N LEU A 58 -1.62 9.83 -13.80
CA LEU A 58 -2.18 10.81 -12.89
C LEU A 58 -2.73 10.17 -11.63
N ASP A 59 -3.32 8.97 -11.78
CA ASP A 59 -3.92 8.19 -10.70
C ASP A 59 -4.03 6.72 -11.09
N VAL A 60 -4.20 5.82 -10.10
CA VAL A 60 -4.33 4.38 -10.32
C VAL A 60 -5.39 3.81 -9.40
N HIS A 61 -6.34 3.07 -9.96
CA HIS A 61 -7.44 2.44 -9.22
C HIS A 61 -7.55 0.94 -9.51
N GLU A 62 -8.02 0.20 -8.53
CA GLU A 62 -8.35 -1.21 -8.70
C GLU A 62 -9.87 -1.42 -8.67
N LYS A 63 -10.35 -2.22 -9.63
CA LYS A 63 -11.73 -2.71 -9.63
C LYS A 63 -11.78 -4.16 -10.09
N GLN A 64 -12.26 -5.05 -9.24
CA GLN A 64 -12.44 -6.48 -9.53
C GLN A 64 -11.17 -7.17 -10.08
N GLY A 65 -10.01 -6.82 -9.51
CA GLY A 65 -8.71 -7.39 -9.90
C GLY A 65 -8.12 -6.83 -11.19
N VAL A 66 -8.71 -5.78 -11.75
CA VAL A 66 -8.18 -5.02 -12.88
C VAL A 66 -7.64 -3.69 -12.38
N ILE A 67 -6.42 -3.35 -12.80
CA ILE A 67 -5.79 -2.06 -12.48
C ILE A 67 -6.02 -1.10 -13.64
N TYR A 68 -6.63 0.04 -13.32
CA TYR A 68 -6.92 1.14 -14.24
C TYR A 68 -5.94 2.28 -13.96
N HIS A 69 -5.15 2.64 -14.98
CA HIS A 69 -4.22 3.76 -14.91
C HIS A 69 -4.86 4.97 -15.57
N TRP A 70 -5.08 6.05 -14.84
CA TRP A 70 -5.58 7.30 -15.39
C TRP A 70 -4.43 8.10 -15.97
N CYS A 71 -4.46 8.35 -17.25
CA CYS A 71 -3.37 8.97 -17.97
C CYS A 71 -3.80 10.26 -18.67
N ASP A 72 -2.83 11.14 -18.93
CA ASP A 72 -3.04 12.43 -19.59
C ASP A 72 -3.28 12.31 -21.11
N ARG A 73 -2.98 11.16 -21.70
CA ARG A 73 -3.12 10.90 -23.14
C ARG A 73 -3.33 9.42 -23.44
N GLU A 74 -3.76 9.16 -24.66
CA GLU A 74 -3.96 7.80 -25.18
C GLU A 74 -2.64 7.03 -25.34
N VAL A 75 -2.73 5.71 -25.26
CA VAL A 75 -1.67 4.75 -25.59
C VAL A 75 -2.25 3.67 -26.49
N GLU A 76 -1.53 3.31 -27.55
CA GLU A 76 -1.99 2.34 -28.57
C GLU A 76 -2.27 0.97 -27.96
N VAL A 77 -3.49 0.46 -28.12
CA VAL A 77 -3.89 -0.87 -27.70
C VAL A 77 -3.11 -1.95 -28.45
N GLY A 78 -2.57 -2.92 -27.71
CA GLY A 78 -1.73 -3.98 -28.27
C GLY A 78 -0.24 -3.62 -28.30
N SER A 79 0.14 -2.36 -28.07
CA SER A 79 1.55 -1.96 -27.95
C SER A 79 2.20 -2.52 -26.68
N THR A 80 3.51 -2.61 -26.70
CA THR A 80 4.35 -2.90 -25.55
C THR A 80 4.93 -1.61 -25.03
N VAL A 81 4.79 -1.36 -23.73
CA VAL A 81 5.19 -0.13 -23.07
C VAL A 81 6.13 -0.39 -21.89
N VAL A 82 6.97 0.58 -21.58
CA VAL A 82 7.74 0.63 -20.34
C VAL A 82 7.02 1.57 -19.37
N GLY A 83 6.90 1.17 -18.11
CA GLY A 83 6.18 1.92 -17.09
C GLY A 83 7.03 2.14 -15.84
N PRO A 84 7.88 3.21 -15.77
CA PRO A 84 8.56 3.61 -14.56
C PRO A 84 7.62 4.39 -13.63
N ILE A 85 7.70 4.12 -12.32
CA ILE A 85 7.03 4.89 -11.28
C ILE A 85 7.94 6.01 -10.74
N GLN A 86 7.35 7.00 -10.06
CA GLN A 86 8.08 7.97 -9.25
C GLN A 86 8.50 7.29 -7.94
N TRP A 87 9.72 6.74 -7.94
CA TRP A 87 10.21 5.90 -6.86
C TRP A 87 10.33 6.63 -5.52
N GLU A 88 10.81 7.86 -5.51
CA GLU A 88 10.96 8.65 -4.30
C GLU A 88 9.60 8.82 -3.57
N GLU A 89 8.54 9.13 -4.32
CA GLU A 89 7.19 9.26 -3.78
C GLU A 89 6.66 7.92 -3.24
N ARG A 90 6.86 6.82 -3.99
CA ARG A 90 6.48 5.48 -3.57
C ARG A 90 7.20 5.09 -2.28
N PHE A 91 8.51 5.29 -2.22
CA PHE A 91 9.33 4.89 -1.10
C PHE A 91 8.96 5.66 0.16
N GLU A 92 8.73 6.97 0.05
CA GLU A 92 8.24 7.80 1.16
C GLU A 92 6.91 7.28 1.70
N LYS A 93 5.93 7.02 0.83
CA LYS A 93 4.63 6.44 1.21
C LYS A 93 4.79 5.08 1.91
N MET A 94 5.66 4.22 1.42
CA MET A 94 5.95 2.91 2.03
C MET A 94 6.58 3.05 3.42
N GLN A 95 7.50 4.00 3.61
CA GLN A 95 8.10 4.29 4.92
C GLN A 95 7.03 4.76 5.92
N GLN A 96 6.16 5.69 5.51
CA GLN A 96 5.07 6.18 6.37
C GLN A 96 4.06 5.08 6.70
N HIS A 97 3.71 4.24 5.73
CA HIS A 97 2.81 3.11 5.95
C HIS A 97 3.41 2.06 6.90
N SER A 98 4.70 1.75 6.75
CA SER A 98 5.42 0.87 7.69
C SER A 98 5.49 1.48 9.09
N GLY A 99 5.69 2.80 9.20
CA GLY A 99 5.64 3.54 10.46
C GLY A 99 4.27 3.45 11.13
N GLU A 100 3.18 3.54 10.35
CA GLU A 100 1.81 3.34 10.84
C GLU A 100 1.65 1.95 11.48
N HIS A 101 2.10 0.89 10.82
CA HIS A 101 2.04 -0.46 11.37
C HIS A 101 2.77 -0.60 12.70
N ILE A 102 3.99 -0.03 12.81
CA ILE A 102 4.76 -0.06 14.06
C ILE A 102 4.02 0.65 15.18
N VAL A 103 3.56 1.88 14.94
CA VAL A 103 2.85 2.67 15.95
C VAL A 103 1.53 2.03 16.34
N SER A 104 0.75 1.54 15.37
CA SER A 104 -0.53 0.89 15.63
C SER A 104 -0.38 -0.40 16.41
N GLY A 105 0.65 -1.21 16.10
CA GLY A 105 0.96 -2.42 16.86
C GLY A 105 1.34 -2.11 18.30
N LEU A 106 2.22 -1.13 18.54
CA LEU A 106 2.62 -0.67 19.88
C LEU A 106 1.45 -0.11 20.70
N VAL A 107 0.58 0.67 20.08
CA VAL A 107 -0.61 1.22 20.74
C VAL A 107 -1.58 0.10 21.11
N HIS A 108 -1.79 -0.86 20.20
CA HIS A 108 -2.65 -2.00 20.45
C HIS A 108 -2.10 -2.89 21.56
N GLU A 109 -0.82 -3.22 21.54
CA GLU A 109 -0.18 -4.03 22.58
C GLU A 109 -0.24 -3.37 23.98
N LYS A 110 0.03 -2.05 24.03
CA LYS A 110 0.15 -1.32 25.29
C LYS A 110 -1.19 -0.95 25.91
N PHE A 111 -2.17 -0.57 25.09
CA PHE A 111 -3.45 0.02 25.55
C PHE A 111 -4.67 -0.79 25.13
N GLY A 112 -4.54 -1.75 24.22
CA GLY A 112 -5.65 -2.48 23.60
C GLY A 112 -6.46 -1.64 22.60
N TYR A 113 -5.97 -0.44 22.21
CA TYR A 113 -6.68 0.44 21.28
C TYR A 113 -6.42 0.03 19.83
N ASN A 114 -7.43 0.27 18.99
CA ASN A 114 -7.35 0.00 17.56
C ASN A 114 -7.14 1.29 16.78
N ASN A 115 -6.35 1.21 15.71
CA ASN A 115 -6.29 2.26 14.71
C ASN A 115 -7.60 2.24 13.89
N VAL A 116 -8.36 3.33 13.96
CA VAL A 116 -9.65 3.50 13.27
C VAL A 116 -9.57 4.47 12.09
N GLY A 117 -8.43 5.12 11.89
CA GLY A 117 -8.18 6.01 10.76
C GLY A 117 -6.68 6.22 10.50
N PHE A 118 -6.30 6.18 9.22
CA PHE A 118 -4.96 6.50 8.76
C PHE A 118 -5.03 7.31 7.49
N HIS A 119 -4.36 8.47 7.49
CA HIS A 119 -4.29 9.35 6.33
C HIS A 119 -2.85 9.77 6.08
N LEU A 120 -2.36 9.47 4.89
CA LEU A 120 -1.11 10.00 4.38
C LEU A 120 -1.37 11.39 3.81
N GLY A 121 -0.84 12.43 4.45
CA GLY A 121 -0.85 13.79 3.93
C GLY A 121 0.44 14.12 3.19
N GLY A 122 0.52 15.32 2.59
CA GLY A 122 1.74 15.78 1.91
C GLY A 122 2.88 16.07 2.89
N ASP A 123 2.57 16.68 4.04
CA ASP A 123 3.57 17.12 5.03
C ASP A 123 3.54 16.30 6.33
N TYR A 124 2.45 15.59 6.60
CA TYR A 124 2.29 14.79 7.81
C TYR A 124 1.26 13.67 7.60
N CYS A 125 1.41 12.62 8.41
CA CYS A 125 0.41 11.54 8.50
C CYS A 125 -0.39 11.68 9.77
N THR A 126 -1.67 11.29 9.73
CA THR A 126 -2.51 11.22 10.93
C THR A 126 -2.97 9.79 11.19
N MET A 127 -3.07 9.44 12.47
CA MET A 127 -3.61 8.17 12.93
C MET A 127 -4.65 8.46 14.02
N ASP A 128 -5.82 7.85 13.87
CA ASP A 128 -6.91 7.96 14.84
C ASP A 128 -7.06 6.63 15.58
N PHE A 129 -7.13 6.70 16.92
CA PHE A 129 -7.31 5.54 17.78
C PHE A 129 -8.62 5.60 18.54
N ASP A 130 -9.20 4.46 18.87
CA ASP A 130 -10.47 4.32 19.58
C ASP A 130 -10.35 4.51 21.12
N GLY A 131 -9.23 5.04 21.58
CA GLY A 131 -8.98 5.34 23.00
C GLY A 131 -8.06 6.54 23.21
N PRO A 132 -8.14 7.17 24.40
CA PRO A 132 -7.32 8.34 24.70
C PRO A 132 -5.86 7.96 24.97
N ILE A 133 -4.93 8.75 24.42
CA ILE A 133 -3.49 8.63 24.65
C ILE A 133 -2.99 9.97 25.20
N THR A 134 -2.35 9.94 26.36
CA THR A 134 -1.76 11.15 26.95
C THR A 134 -0.46 11.54 26.24
N LYS A 135 -0.01 12.79 26.46
CA LYS A 135 1.25 13.26 25.86
C LYS A 135 2.48 12.46 26.29
N ASP A 136 2.48 11.98 27.53
CA ASP A 136 3.63 11.20 28.03
C ASP A 136 3.61 9.77 27.50
N GLU A 137 2.44 9.16 27.36
CA GLU A 137 2.26 7.87 26.67
C GLU A 137 2.64 7.97 25.20
N LEU A 138 2.28 9.07 24.53
CA LEU A 138 2.64 9.28 23.13
C LEU A 138 4.16 9.38 22.93
N LYS A 139 4.88 10.06 23.84
CA LYS A 139 6.35 10.10 23.82
C LYS A 139 6.98 8.72 24.03
N GLU A 140 6.37 7.89 24.86
CA GLU A 140 6.84 6.51 25.05
C GLU A 140 6.63 5.67 23.78
N ILE A 141 5.47 5.80 23.13
CA ILE A 141 5.21 5.16 21.82
C ILE A 141 6.21 5.63 20.76
N GLU A 142 6.47 6.95 20.68
CA GLU A 142 7.47 7.52 19.77
C GLU A 142 8.87 6.91 20.01
N ARG A 143 9.30 6.80 21.27
CA ARG A 143 10.57 6.18 21.62
C ARG A 143 10.66 4.73 21.17
N LEU A 144 9.64 3.93 21.44
CA LEU A 144 9.56 2.51 21.06
C LEU A 144 9.49 2.35 19.53
N ALA A 145 8.75 3.21 18.84
CA ALA A 145 8.69 3.18 17.39
C ALA A 145 10.05 3.49 16.76
N ASN A 146 10.79 4.47 17.28
CA ASN A 146 12.15 4.76 16.82
C ASN A 146 13.10 3.59 17.09
N GLU A 147 12.98 2.89 18.22
CA GLU A 147 13.75 1.67 18.50
C GLU A 147 13.47 0.57 17.46
N ALA A 148 12.21 0.39 17.06
CA ALA A 148 11.85 -0.55 15.99
C ALA A 148 12.52 -0.18 14.66
N VAL A 149 12.51 1.10 14.29
CA VAL A 149 13.18 1.60 13.08
C VAL A 149 14.68 1.35 13.12
N TYR A 150 15.33 1.63 14.26
CA TYR A 150 16.78 1.40 14.43
C TYR A 150 17.19 -0.07 14.37
N GLN A 151 16.30 -1.01 14.72
CA GLN A 151 16.55 -2.44 14.59
C GLN A 151 16.62 -2.89 13.13
N ASN A 152 16.09 -2.09 12.20
CA ASN A 152 16.06 -2.40 10.77
C ASN A 152 15.50 -3.80 10.47
N LEU A 153 14.37 -4.11 11.07
CA LEU A 153 13.74 -5.42 10.96
C LEU A 153 13.25 -5.68 9.54
N LYS A 154 13.36 -6.93 9.11
CA LYS A 154 12.77 -7.36 7.85
C LYS A 154 11.26 -7.44 8.00
N ILE A 155 10.54 -6.68 7.18
CA ILE A 155 9.08 -6.79 7.05
C ILE A 155 8.79 -8.04 6.21
N GLU A 156 7.95 -8.92 6.74
CA GLU A 156 7.56 -10.18 6.10
C GLU A 156 6.14 -10.09 5.57
N VAL A 157 5.93 -10.66 4.38
CA VAL A 157 4.61 -10.76 3.76
C VAL A 157 4.27 -12.23 3.57
N SER A 158 3.06 -12.61 3.97
CA SER A 158 2.57 -13.97 3.80
C SER A 158 1.11 -13.98 3.31
N TYR A 159 0.72 -15.11 2.71
CA TYR A 159 -0.63 -15.35 2.23
C TYR A 159 -1.17 -16.64 2.85
N PRO A 160 -1.55 -16.60 4.14
CA PRO A 160 -2.02 -17.79 4.85
C PRO A 160 -3.30 -18.35 4.26
N SER A 161 -3.45 -19.66 4.36
CA SER A 161 -4.72 -20.34 4.08
C SER A 161 -5.80 -19.94 5.09
N LYS A 162 -7.07 -20.18 4.75
CA LYS A 162 -8.18 -19.93 5.68
C LYS A 162 -8.07 -20.73 6.99
N GLU A 163 -7.38 -21.86 6.98
CA GLU A 163 -7.19 -22.70 8.15
C GLU A 163 -6.09 -22.16 9.06
N GLU A 164 -5.00 -21.65 8.48
CA GLU A 164 -3.93 -20.99 9.22
C GLU A 164 -4.42 -19.68 9.86
N LEU A 165 -5.22 -18.86 9.13
CA LEU A 165 -5.81 -17.63 9.65
C LEU A 165 -6.67 -17.84 10.90
N LYS A 166 -7.37 -18.97 11.05
CA LYS A 166 -8.17 -19.27 12.25
C LYS A 166 -7.33 -19.40 13.52
N ASN A 167 -6.06 -19.76 13.38
CA ASN A 167 -5.12 -19.99 14.48
C ASN A 167 -4.08 -18.86 14.61
N MET A 168 -4.21 -17.80 13.79
CA MET A 168 -3.30 -16.66 13.77
C MET A 168 -3.95 -15.46 14.45
N GLU A 169 -3.23 -14.86 15.39
CA GLU A 169 -3.60 -13.55 15.94
C GLU A 169 -3.06 -12.46 15.04
N TYR A 170 -3.94 -11.64 14.47
CA TYR A 170 -3.58 -10.51 13.62
C TYR A 170 -4.61 -9.39 13.73
N ARG A 171 -4.16 -8.17 13.50
CA ARG A 171 -5.05 -7.01 13.41
C ARG A 171 -5.66 -6.92 12.01
N SER A 172 -6.90 -6.46 11.94
CA SER A 172 -7.54 -6.12 10.67
C SER A 172 -8.48 -4.93 10.88
N LYS A 173 -8.49 -4.01 9.92
CA LYS A 173 -9.40 -2.85 9.92
C LYS A 173 -10.74 -3.19 9.26
N ILE A 174 -10.79 -4.21 8.41
CA ILE A 174 -11.96 -4.62 7.64
C ILE A 174 -12.02 -6.14 7.54
N GLU A 175 -13.21 -6.68 7.30
CA GLU A 175 -13.35 -8.06 6.85
C GLU A 175 -12.87 -8.17 5.39
N ILE A 176 -11.97 -9.10 5.12
CA ILE A 176 -11.40 -9.31 3.80
C ILE A 176 -12.02 -10.58 3.20
N ASP A 177 -12.77 -10.40 2.12
CA ASP A 177 -13.24 -11.52 1.31
C ASP A 177 -12.12 -12.01 0.38
N GLY A 178 -11.84 -13.31 0.42
CA GLY A 178 -10.84 -13.93 -0.44
C GLY A 178 -9.52 -14.23 0.25
N GLN A 179 -8.41 -14.06 -0.46
CA GLN A 179 -7.08 -14.29 0.07
C GLN A 179 -6.62 -13.09 0.91
N VAL A 180 -6.28 -13.35 2.16
CA VAL A 180 -5.75 -12.34 3.08
C VAL A 180 -4.24 -12.24 2.90
N ARG A 181 -3.74 -11.03 2.74
CA ARG A 181 -2.31 -10.70 2.77
C ARG A 181 -1.97 -10.25 4.18
N ILE A 182 -1.03 -10.92 4.82
CA ILE A 182 -0.55 -10.57 6.16
C ILE A 182 0.82 -9.93 6.06
N VAL A 183 0.94 -8.76 6.67
CA VAL A 183 2.21 -8.04 6.86
C VAL A 183 2.64 -8.22 8.30
N THR A 184 3.86 -8.70 8.50
CA THR A 184 4.45 -8.92 9.82
C THR A 184 5.69 -8.07 10.01
N ILE A 185 5.70 -7.27 11.07
CA ILE A 185 6.90 -6.61 11.60
C ILE A 185 7.26 -7.34 12.88
N PRO A 186 8.28 -8.21 12.89
CA PRO A 186 8.55 -9.11 14.01
C PRO A 186 8.69 -8.38 15.34
N GLY A 187 7.88 -8.78 16.34
CA GLY A 187 7.86 -8.16 17.67
C GLY A 187 7.07 -6.85 17.78
N TYR A 188 6.44 -6.37 16.70
CA TYR A 188 5.69 -5.10 16.71
C TYR A 188 4.29 -5.21 16.14
N ASP A 189 4.11 -5.83 15.00
CA ASP A 189 2.78 -5.91 14.37
C ASP A 189 2.61 -7.15 13.49
N VAL A 190 1.39 -7.68 13.49
CA VAL A 190 0.89 -8.67 12.54
C VAL A 190 -0.47 -8.17 12.08
N CYS A 191 -0.58 -7.76 10.83
CA CYS A 191 -1.77 -7.09 10.33
C CYS A 191 -2.17 -7.55 8.92
N ALA A 192 -3.47 -7.69 8.70
CA ALA A 192 -4.02 -7.85 7.37
C ALA A 192 -4.01 -6.49 6.64
N CYS A 193 -3.27 -6.45 5.53
CA CYS A 193 -3.03 -5.20 4.79
C CYS A 193 -2.95 -5.45 3.27
#